data_cbcf089024911efb3f3e182caf3642fb
#
_entry.id   cbcf089024911efb3f3e182caf3642fb
#
_cell.length_a   1.000
_cell.length_b   1.000
_cell.length_c   1.000
_cell.angle_alpha   90.00
_cell.angle_beta   90.00
_cell.angle_gamma   90.00
#
_symmetry.space_group_name_H-M   'P 1'
#
loop_
_entity.id
_entity.type
_entity.pdbx_description
1 polymer ?
#
loop_
_entity_poly.entity_id
_entity_poly.type
_entity_poly.pdbx_seq_one_letter_code
_entity_poly.pdbx_strand_id
1 'polypeptide(L)'
;MNRYTFTSLFALLLTLSLSAQDYKSVARNFAEEVAKFEALTVSEGPVVVFTGSSSVRLYKNVAALSDQIEILNTGFGGSTAFGLLTYLEETVLRFKPKQVFIYEGDNDIAAGRTNATIIAHLNSIFQRIWSELPETEIVFIAAKPSPLRWDKHEQYEALNAAIERMAKRDKRLSYADVYSVMLDGDTVREDIFIQDRLHMNEQGYALWDEVIRPMLLH
;
A
#
# COMPACT_ATOMS: atom_id res chain seq x y z
N MET A 1 -25.15 41.19 -17.35
CA MET A 1 -26.06 40.05 -17.60
C MET A 1 -25.22 38.79 -17.80
N ASN A 2 -25.36 37.85 -16.86
CA ASN A 2 -24.50 36.71 -16.58
C ASN A 2 -24.44 35.66 -17.69
N ARG A 3 -23.22 35.32 -18.12
CA ARG A 3 -22.92 34.21 -19.05
C ARG A 3 -21.88 33.20 -18.53
N TYR A 4 -21.63 33.14 -17.24
CA TYR A 4 -20.51 32.32 -16.69
C TYR A 4 -20.89 31.15 -15.79
N THR A 5 -22.18 30.75 -15.69
CA THR A 5 -22.61 29.76 -14.69
C THR A 5 -22.87 28.35 -15.21
N PHE A 6 -22.79 28.07 -16.53
CA PHE A 6 -23.14 26.76 -17.08
C PHE A 6 -21.97 25.82 -17.39
N THR A 7 -20.74 26.36 -17.55
CA THR A 7 -19.57 25.54 -17.93
C THR A 7 -18.94 24.78 -16.76
N SER A 8 -19.06 25.32 -15.55
CA SER A 8 -18.45 24.69 -14.35
C SER A 8 -19.20 23.44 -13.86
N LEU A 9 -20.52 23.39 -14.05
CA LEU A 9 -21.33 22.26 -13.59
C LEU A 9 -21.15 21.03 -14.49
N PHE A 10 -20.93 21.26 -15.78
CA PHE A 10 -20.72 20.16 -16.75
C PHE A 10 -19.36 19.49 -16.61
N ALA A 11 -18.31 20.26 -16.30
CA ALA A 11 -16.97 19.73 -16.03
C ALA A 11 -16.92 18.90 -14.74
N LEU A 12 -17.65 19.31 -13.69
CA LEU A 12 -17.72 18.59 -12.42
C LEU A 12 -18.49 17.24 -12.57
N LEU A 13 -19.53 17.20 -13.38
CA LEU A 13 -20.28 15.98 -13.67
C LEU A 13 -19.47 14.98 -14.51
N LEU A 14 -18.61 15.44 -15.42
CA LEU A 14 -17.74 14.56 -16.21
C LEU A 14 -16.63 13.94 -15.38
N THR A 15 -16.04 14.67 -14.44
CA THR A 15 -15.01 14.15 -13.54
C THR A 15 -15.58 13.12 -12.55
N LEU A 16 -16.79 13.32 -12.05
CA LEU A 16 -17.49 12.36 -11.18
C LEU A 16 -17.87 11.07 -11.94
N SER A 17 -18.21 11.16 -13.22
CA SER A 17 -18.54 9.98 -14.02
C SER A 17 -17.29 9.12 -14.36
N LEU A 18 -16.15 9.75 -14.62
CA LEU A 18 -14.87 9.05 -14.83
C LEU A 18 -14.40 8.32 -13.58
N SER A 19 -14.49 8.96 -12.40
CA SER A 19 -14.13 8.32 -11.14
C SER A 19 -15.05 7.13 -10.78
N ALA A 20 -16.34 7.22 -11.08
CA ALA A 20 -17.30 6.14 -10.86
C ALA A 20 -17.06 4.94 -11.80
N GLN A 21 -16.57 5.18 -13.01
CA GLN A 21 -16.25 4.12 -13.97
C GLN A 21 -14.93 3.41 -13.57
N ASP A 22 -13.92 4.14 -13.11
CA ASP A 22 -12.68 3.60 -12.55
C ASP A 22 -12.99 2.74 -11.32
N TYR A 23 -13.83 3.21 -10.40
CA TYR A 23 -14.25 2.46 -9.23
C TYR A 23 -14.88 1.09 -9.60
N LYS A 24 -15.82 1.07 -10.54
CA LYS A 24 -16.48 -0.17 -11.00
C LYS A 24 -15.54 -1.15 -11.68
N SER A 25 -14.51 -0.68 -12.38
CA SER A 25 -13.53 -1.55 -13.03
C SER A 25 -12.61 -2.19 -12.00
N VAL A 26 -12.13 -1.42 -11.03
CA VAL A 26 -11.29 -1.91 -9.93
C VAL A 26 -12.06 -2.90 -9.06
N ALA A 27 -13.32 -2.61 -8.71
CA ALA A 27 -14.16 -3.49 -7.93
C ALA A 27 -14.40 -4.87 -8.59
N ARG A 28 -14.34 -4.98 -9.92
CA ARG A 28 -14.46 -6.25 -10.62
C ARG A 28 -13.17 -7.06 -10.68
N ASN A 29 -12.03 -6.37 -10.79
CA ASN A 29 -10.75 -7.02 -11.05
C ASN A 29 -10.18 -7.79 -9.84
N PHE A 30 -10.52 -7.38 -8.61
CA PHE A 30 -9.94 -7.96 -7.40
C PHE A 30 -10.95 -8.74 -6.54
N ALA A 31 -12.23 -8.75 -6.89
CA ALA A 31 -13.30 -9.34 -6.08
C ALA A 31 -13.02 -10.80 -5.71
N GLU A 32 -12.58 -11.63 -6.67
CA GLU A 32 -12.28 -13.04 -6.43
C GLU A 32 -11.06 -13.25 -5.51
N GLU A 33 -10.05 -12.40 -5.62
CA GLU A 33 -8.84 -12.50 -4.80
C GLU A 33 -9.13 -12.03 -3.37
N VAL A 34 -9.89 -10.94 -3.23
CA VAL A 34 -10.27 -10.37 -1.92
C VAL A 34 -11.29 -11.25 -1.18
N ALA A 35 -12.21 -11.91 -1.89
CA ALA A 35 -13.18 -12.82 -1.28
C ALA A 35 -12.52 -13.95 -0.47
N LYS A 36 -11.27 -14.31 -0.76
CA LYS A 36 -10.52 -15.31 0.02
C LYS A 36 -10.25 -14.87 1.45
N PHE A 37 -10.22 -13.56 1.70
CA PHE A 37 -10.00 -13.02 3.04
C PHE A 37 -11.25 -13.14 3.92
N GLU A 38 -12.44 -13.38 3.36
CA GLU A 38 -13.67 -13.63 4.14
C GLU A 38 -13.54 -14.84 5.07
N ALA A 39 -12.74 -15.83 4.68
CA ALA A 39 -12.49 -17.03 5.47
C ALA A 39 -11.47 -16.81 6.60
N LEU A 40 -10.74 -15.69 6.61
CA LEU A 40 -9.79 -15.39 7.68
C LEU A 40 -10.55 -15.01 8.94
N THR A 41 -10.13 -15.62 10.04
CA THR A 41 -10.59 -15.32 11.39
C THR A 41 -9.42 -14.81 12.20
N VAL A 42 -9.69 -13.99 13.20
CA VAL A 42 -8.69 -13.52 14.16
C VAL A 42 -8.88 -14.19 15.51
N SER A 43 -7.78 -14.47 16.20
CA SER A 43 -7.80 -14.94 17.58
C SER A 43 -8.18 -13.82 18.55
N GLU A 44 -8.42 -14.15 19.83
CA GLU A 44 -8.52 -13.14 20.88
C GLU A 44 -7.12 -12.57 21.15
N GLY A 45 -6.91 -11.29 20.84
CA GLY A 45 -5.64 -10.62 21.06
C GLY A 45 -5.32 -9.51 20.05
N PRO A 46 -4.16 -8.89 20.15
CA PRO A 46 -3.73 -7.88 19.18
C PRO A 46 -3.39 -8.54 17.82
N VAL A 47 -3.88 -7.93 16.77
CA VAL A 47 -3.66 -8.38 15.39
C VAL A 47 -2.87 -7.32 14.63
N VAL A 48 -1.91 -7.76 13.84
CA VAL A 48 -1.18 -6.95 12.85
C VAL A 48 -1.60 -7.41 11.46
N VAL A 49 -1.97 -6.46 10.61
CA VAL A 49 -2.34 -6.75 9.21
C VAL A 49 -1.26 -6.23 8.28
N PHE A 50 -0.80 -7.07 7.37
CA PHE A 50 -0.01 -6.67 6.22
C PHE A 50 -0.92 -6.66 4.99
N THR A 51 -1.04 -5.53 4.32
CA THR A 51 -1.91 -5.37 3.15
C THR A 51 -1.22 -4.60 2.03
N GLY A 52 -1.78 -4.66 0.83
CA GLY A 52 -1.27 -4.01 -0.36
C GLY A 52 -1.06 -4.98 -1.52
N SER A 53 -0.07 -4.70 -2.37
CA SER A 53 0.05 -5.38 -3.65
C SER A 53 0.77 -6.74 -3.59
N SER A 54 1.15 -7.24 -4.77
CA SER A 54 1.79 -8.55 -4.93
C SER A 54 3.05 -8.75 -4.08
N SER A 55 3.80 -7.68 -3.77
CA SER A 55 4.97 -7.79 -2.90
C SER A 55 4.58 -8.22 -1.49
N VAL A 56 3.44 -7.76 -0.95
CA VAL A 56 2.90 -8.25 0.31
C VAL A 56 2.30 -9.63 0.14
N ARG A 57 1.49 -9.87 -0.89
CA ARG A 57 0.89 -11.19 -1.16
C ARG A 57 1.93 -12.32 -1.21
N LEU A 58 3.11 -12.03 -1.79
CA LEU A 58 4.20 -12.98 -1.93
C LEU A 58 5.14 -13.07 -0.71
N TYR A 59 4.91 -12.25 0.31
CA TYR A 59 5.69 -12.28 1.56
C TYR A 59 5.27 -13.47 2.43
N LYS A 60 5.70 -14.67 2.03
CA LYS A 60 5.23 -15.95 2.60
C LYS A 60 5.52 -16.09 4.08
N ASN A 61 6.67 -15.58 4.54
CA ASN A 61 7.16 -15.75 5.90
C ASN A 61 6.76 -14.58 6.83
N VAL A 62 5.89 -13.68 6.39
CA VAL A 62 5.51 -12.52 7.19
C VAL A 62 4.94 -12.90 8.56
N ALA A 63 4.17 -13.98 8.64
CA ALA A 63 3.65 -14.47 9.93
C ALA A 63 4.75 -14.90 10.91
N ALA A 64 5.92 -15.30 10.43
CA ALA A 64 7.07 -15.67 11.26
C ALA A 64 7.89 -14.47 11.76
N LEU A 65 7.47 -13.24 11.47
CA LEU A 65 8.10 -12.04 12.02
C LEU A 65 7.87 -11.91 13.54
N SER A 66 6.80 -12.51 14.08
CA SER A 66 6.52 -12.55 15.52
C SER A 66 5.87 -13.87 15.91
N ASP A 67 6.28 -14.41 17.06
CA ASP A 67 5.64 -15.56 17.71
C ASP A 67 4.60 -15.13 18.76
N GLN A 68 4.49 -13.83 19.05
CA GLN A 68 3.68 -13.30 20.15
C GLN A 68 2.41 -12.60 19.66
N ILE A 69 2.38 -12.18 18.40
CA ILE A 69 1.30 -11.41 17.81
C ILE A 69 0.81 -12.12 16.55
N GLU A 70 -0.49 -12.23 16.39
CA GLU A 70 -1.09 -12.75 15.17
C GLU A 70 -0.87 -11.76 14.02
N ILE A 71 -0.26 -12.24 12.93
CA ILE A 71 -0.01 -11.47 11.73
C ILE A 71 -0.83 -12.05 10.58
N LEU A 72 -1.70 -11.23 10.00
CA LEU A 72 -2.46 -11.55 8.79
C LEU A 72 -1.84 -10.92 7.56
N ASN A 73 -1.80 -11.69 6.47
CA ASN A 73 -1.42 -11.19 5.16
C ASN A 73 -2.65 -11.11 4.26
N THR A 74 -3.10 -9.90 3.99
CA THR A 74 -4.23 -9.58 3.11
C THR A 74 -3.77 -8.86 1.82
N GLY A 75 -2.53 -9.08 1.41
CA GLY A 75 -2.02 -8.58 0.13
C GLY A 75 -2.69 -9.23 -1.07
N PHE A 76 -3.01 -8.46 -2.11
CA PHE A 76 -3.62 -8.95 -3.34
C PHE A 76 -2.90 -8.42 -4.58
N GLY A 77 -2.77 -9.30 -5.60
CA GLY A 77 -1.87 -9.08 -6.73
C GLY A 77 -2.27 -7.90 -7.62
N GLY A 78 -1.32 -7.00 -7.92
CA GLY A 78 -1.56 -5.88 -8.83
C GLY A 78 -2.38 -4.73 -8.25
N SER A 79 -2.66 -4.73 -6.94
CA SER A 79 -3.42 -3.66 -6.31
C SER A 79 -2.72 -2.30 -6.44
N THR A 80 -3.52 -1.27 -6.41
CA THR A 80 -3.14 0.14 -6.38
C THR A 80 -3.70 0.77 -5.10
N ALA A 81 -3.24 1.96 -4.74
CA ALA A 81 -3.80 2.68 -3.60
C ALA A 81 -5.33 2.86 -3.72
N PHE A 82 -5.85 3.07 -4.94
CA PHE A 82 -7.31 3.09 -5.17
C PHE A 82 -7.96 1.71 -5.01
N GLY A 83 -7.27 0.64 -5.44
CA GLY A 83 -7.72 -0.73 -5.24
C GLY A 83 -7.84 -1.08 -3.76
N LEU A 84 -6.81 -0.77 -2.97
CA LEU A 84 -6.84 -0.97 -1.52
C LEU A 84 -7.93 -0.14 -0.85
N LEU A 85 -8.11 1.14 -1.23
CA LEU A 85 -9.19 1.97 -0.71
C LEU A 85 -10.57 1.37 -0.97
N THR A 86 -10.75 0.75 -2.14
CA THR A 86 -12.02 0.09 -2.54
C THR A 86 -12.35 -1.09 -1.63
N TYR A 87 -11.33 -1.88 -1.26
CA TYR A 87 -11.48 -3.11 -0.48
C TYR A 87 -10.95 -3.00 0.95
N LEU A 88 -10.94 -1.79 1.50
CA LEU A 88 -10.36 -1.53 2.81
C LEU A 88 -11.11 -2.26 3.94
N GLU A 89 -12.42 -2.46 3.78
CA GLU A 89 -13.23 -3.23 4.73
C GLU A 89 -12.75 -4.68 4.81
N GLU A 90 -12.64 -5.33 3.65
CA GLU A 90 -12.32 -6.75 3.55
C GLU A 90 -10.86 -7.05 3.89
N THR A 91 -9.97 -6.09 3.64
CA THR A 91 -8.51 -6.29 3.79
C THR A 91 -7.96 -5.79 5.12
N VAL A 92 -8.62 -4.83 5.78
CA VAL A 92 -8.11 -4.19 7.00
C VAL A 92 -9.17 -4.05 8.08
N LEU A 93 -10.25 -3.30 7.83
CA LEU A 93 -11.12 -2.78 8.90
C LEU A 93 -11.85 -3.88 9.67
N ARG A 94 -12.33 -4.92 8.99
CA ARG A 94 -13.02 -6.06 9.61
C ARG A 94 -12.18 -6.79 10.66
N PHE A 95 -10.86 -6.76 10.55
CA PHE A 95 -9.94 -7.42 11.48
C PHE A 95 -9.60 -6.57 12.70
N LYS A 96 -9.96 -5.29 12.69
CA LYS A 96 -9.70 -4.32 13.76
C LYS A 96 -8.25 -4.35 14.27
N PRO A 97 -7.25 -4.26 13.36
CA PRO A 97 -5.85 -4.42 13.74
C PRO A 97 -5.39 -3.32 14.69
N LYS A 98 -4.45 -3.65 15.58
CA LYS A 98 -3.71 -2.66 16.37
C LYS A 98 -2.64 -1.95 15.53
N GLN A 99 -2.13 -2.64 14.52
CA GLN A 99 -1.15 -2.08 13.58
C GLN A 99 -1.40 -2.62 12.18
N VAL A 100 -1.23 -1.77 11.17
CA VAL A 100 -1.34 -2.17 9.77
C VAL A 100 -0.12 -1.72 8.97
N PHE A 101 0.50 -2.66 8.27
CA PHE A 101 1.56 -2.40 7.29
C PHE A 101 0.93 -2.31 5.89
N ILE A 102 1.17 -1.19 5.21
CA ILE A 102 0.56 -0.89 3.90
C ILE A 102 1.67 -0.73 2.86
N TYR A 103 1.61 -1.53 1.79
CA TYR A 103 2.49 -1.43 0.63
C TYR A 103 1.69 -1.13 -0.64
N GLU A 104 1.72 0.11 -1.10
CA GLU A 104 1.06 0.58 -2.33
C GLU A 104 1.88 1.66 -3.03
N GLY A 105 1.50 2.00 -4.25
CA GLY A 105 2.15 3.04 -5.06
C GLY A 105 2.97 2.46 -6.22
N ASP A 106 3.52 1.27 -6.10
CA ASP A 106 4.34 0.61 -7.13
C ASP A 106 3.53 0.39 -8.43
N ASN A 107 2.34 -0.19 -8.34
CA ASN A 107 1.47 -0.40 -9.50
C ASN A 107 0.79 0.88 -9.99
N ASP A 108 0.54 1.84 -9.09
CA ASP A 108 0.04 3.17 -9.47
C ASP A 108 1.05 3.88 -10.38
N ILE A 109 2.33 3.90 -10.00
CA ILE A 109 3.42 4.48 -10.80
C ILE A 109 3.55 3.75 -12.14
N ALA A 110 3.51 2.42 -12.12
CA ALA A 110 3.56 1.62 -13.35
C ALA A 110 2.38 1.91 -14.28
N ALA A 111 1.20 2.20 -13.73
CA ALA A 111 0.02 2.61 -14.47
C ALA A 111 0.02 4.10 -14.90
N GLY A 112 1.11 4.84 -14.66
CA GLY A 112 1.27 6.24 -15.04
C GLY A 112 0.51 7.23 -14.16
N ARG A 113 0.13 6.84 -12.93
CA ARG A 113 -0.51 7.75 -11.98
C ARG A 113 0.50 8.75 -11.42
N THR A 114 0.05 9.98 -11.19
CA THR A 114 0.90 11.00 -10.54
C THR A 114 1.02 10.75 -9.04
N ASN A 115 2.14 11.16 -8.43
CA ASN A 115 2.32 11.07 -6.99
C ASN A 115 1.21 11.81 -6.20
N ALA A 116 0.71 12.93 -6.73
CA ALA A 116 -0.40 13.65 -6.12
C ALA A 116 -1.68 12.78 -6.02
N THR A 117 -2.00 12.02 -7.09
CA THR A 117 -3.14 11.10 -7.10
C THR A 117 -2.93 9.94 -6.13
N ILE A 118 -1.73 9.35 -6.10
CA ILE A 118 -1.39 8.24 -5.21
C ILE A 118 -1.51 8.68 -3.75
N ILE A 119 -0.91 9.82 -3.40
CA ILE A 119 -0.95 10.40 -2.06
C ILE A 119 -2.40 10.72 -1.63
N ALA A 120 -3.24 11.21 -2.54
CA ALA A 120 -4.64 11.47 -2.22
C ALA A 120 -5.39 10.19 -1.84
N HIS A 121 -5.18 9.08 -2.56
CA HIS A 121 -5.77 7.78 -2.22
C HIS A 121 -5.21 7.22 -0.90
N LEU A 122 -3.89 7.29 -0.68
CA LEU A 122 -3.27 6.86 0.57
C LEU A 122 -3.79 7.67 1.76
N ASN A 123 -3.92 8.99 1.62
CA ASN A 123 -4.55 9.82 2.65
C ASN A 123 -5.98 9.37 2.96
N SER A 124 -6.77 9.05 1.94
CA SER A 124 -8.14 8.56 2.14
C SER A 124 -8.16 7.22 2.89
N ILE A 125 -7.19 6.32 2.61
CA ILE A 125 -7.02 5.07 3.35
C ILE A 125 -6.69 5.35 4.81
N PHE A 126 -5.67 6.19 5.09
CA PHE A 126 -5.23 6.50 6.46
C PHE A 126 -6.37 7.15 7.26
N GLN A 127 -7.04 8.14 6.69
CA GLN A 127 -8.16 8.81 7.35
C GLN A 127 -9.32 7.85 7.62
N ARG A 128 -9.64 6.95 6.70
CA ARG A 128 -10.70 5.96 6.89
C ARG A 128 -10.34 4.97 8.00
N ILE A 129 -9.11 4.46 8.03
CA ILE A 129 -8.64 3.60 9.12
C ILE A 129 -8.79 4.34 10.47
N TRP A 130 -8.27 5.55 10.61
CA TRP A 130 -8.32 6.27 11.87
C TRP A 130 -9.71 6.76 12.27
N SER A 131 -10.62 6.95 11.33
CA SER A 131 -12.01 7.31 11.64
C SER A 131 -12.79 6.14 12.26
N GLU A 132 -12.48 4.91 11.86
CA GLU A 132 -13.14 3.69 12.34
C GLU A 132 -12.35 3.01 13.46
N LEU A 133 -11.01 3.12 13.42
CA LEU A 133 -10.05 2.49 14.33
C LEU A 133 -9.02 3.53 14.80
N PRO A 134 -9.38 4.46 15.70
CA PRO A 134 -8.55 5.64 16.03
C PRO A 134 -7.19 5.30 16.66
N GLU A 135 -7.06 4.12 17.27
CA GLU A 135 -5.84 3.66 17.96
C GLU A 135 -4.95 2.79 17.07
N THR A 136 -5.35 2.53 15.81
CA THR A 136 -4.56 1.71 14.89
C THR A 136 -3.33 2.49 14.42
N GLU A 137 -2.16 1.92 14.62
CA GLU A 137 -0.91 2.42 14.06
C GLU A 137 -0.78 1.99 12.59
N ILE A 138 -0.37 2.92 11.74
CA ILE A 138 -0.11 2.64 10.33
C ILE A 138 1.39 2.70 10.09
N VAL A 139 1.94 1.66 9.45
CA VAL A 139 3.29 1.64 8.91
C VAL A 139 3.20 1.58 7.39
N PHE A 140 3.61 2.65 6.72
CA PHE A 140 3.73 2.63 5.27
C PHE A 140 5.07 2.01 4.88
N ILE A 141 5.02 0.91 4.14
CA ILE A 141 6.20 0.28 3.55
C ILE A 141 6.56 1.04 2.28
N ALA A 142 7.76 1.57 2.19
CA ALA A 142 8.25 2.32 1.03
C ALA A 142 7.98 1.57 -0.27
N ALA A 143 7.51 2.26 -1.28
CA ALA A 143 7.41 1.70 -2.62
C ALA A 143 8.82 1.32 -3.08
N LYS A 144 9.10 0.02 -3.21
CA LYS A 144 10.44 -0.53 -3.45
C LYS A 144 10.94 -0.25 -4.87
N PRO A 145 12.26 -0.14 -5.07
CA PRO A 145 12.82 -0.12 -6.41
C PRO A 145 12.68 -1.50 -7.07
N SER A 146 12.81 -1.56 -8.38
CA SER A 146 12.98 -2.83 -9.10
C SER A 146 13.71 -2.61 -10.42
N PRO A 147 14.50 -3.60 -10.89
CA PRO A 147 15.18 -3.48 -12.18
C PRO A 147 14.20 -3.29 -13.34
N LEU A 148 13.00 -3.91 -13.27
CA LEU A 148 11.97 -3.77 -14.30
C LEU A 148 11.42 -2.35 -14.44
N ARG A 149 11.39 -1.59 -13.33
CA ARG A 149 10.78 -0.25 -13.24
C ARG A 149 11.80 0.83 -12.87
N TRP A 150 13.08 0.55 -13.07
CA TRP A 150 14.16 1.47 -12.68
C TRP A 150 14.10 2.83 -13.41
N ASP A 151 13.55 2.83 -14.63
CA ASP A 151 13.29 4.05 -15.40
C ASP A 151 12.36 5.06 -14.69
N LYS A 152 11.68 4.64 -13.62
CA LYS A 152 10.77 5.47 -12.82
C LYS A 152 11.29 5.76 -11.40
N HIS A 153 12.56 5.43 -11.10
CA HIS A 153 13.11 5.53 -9.74
C HIS A 153 12.91 6.91 -9.10
N GLU A 154 13.10 8.01 -9.86
CA GLU A 154 12.87 9.37 -9.35
C GLU A 154 11.42 9.58 -8.86
N GLN A 155 10.43 8.97 -9.54
CA GLN A 155 9.04 9.05 -9.12
C GLN A 155 8.80 8.27 -7.82
N TYR A 156 9.44 7.10 -7.66
CA TYR A 156 9.39 6.32 -6.42
C TYR A 156 10.01 7.09 -5.26
N GLU A 157 11.19 7.66 -5.44
CA GLU A 157 11.86 8.47 -4.43
C GLU A 157 11.02 9.67 -4.00
N ALA A 158 10.43 10.38 -4.97
CA ALA A 158 9.57 11.52 -4.69
C ALA A 158 8.29 11.12 -3.92
N LEU A 159 7.69 9.95 -4.24
CA LEU A 159 6.55 9.40 -3.50
C LEU A 159 6.97 9.05 -2.07
N ASN A 160 8.02 8.27 -1.92
CA ASN A 160 8.55 7.80 -0.65
C ASN A 160 8.90 8.97 0.27
N ALA A 161 9.63 9.96 -0.24
CA ALA A 161 9.95 11.17 0.51
C ALA A 161 8.71 11.97 0.93
N ALA A 162 7.64 11.97 0.14
CA ALA A 162 6.39 12.63 0.52
C ALA A 162 5.71 11.91 1.69
N ILE A 163 5.63 10.58 1.65
CA ILE A 163 5.01 9.80 2.73
C ILE A 163 5.87 9.85 4.00
N GLU A 164 7.18 9.80 3.89
CA GLU A 164 8.09 9.96 5.03
C GLU A 164 7.88 11.32 5.74
N ARG A 165 7.72 12.41 4.96
CA ARG A 165 7.37 13.73 5.53
C ARG A 165 6.01 13.74 6.24
N MET A 166 5.04 12.95 5.77
CA MET A 166 3.75 12.80 6.44
C MET A 166 3.91 12.04 7.76
N ALA A 167 4.67 10.95 7.78
CA ALA A 167 4.97 10.17 8.99
C ALA A 167 5.67 11.04 10.08
N LYS A 168 6.56 11.95 9.69
CA LYS A 168 7.18 12.89 10.65
C LYS A 168 6.20 13.89 11.29
N ARG A 169 4.97 14.02 10.77
CA ARG A 169 3.96 14.98 11.25
C ARG A 169 2.82 14.33 12.04
N ASP A 170 2.59 13.02 11.86
CA ASP A 170 1.53 12.28 12.55
C ASP A 170 2.13 11.04 13.21
N LYS A 171 2.07 10.98 14.54
CA LYS A 171 2.66 9.89 15.33
C LYS A 171 2.00 8.51 15.10
N ARG A 172 0.81 8.51 14.50
CA ARG A 172 0.08 7.27 14.16
C ARG A 172 0.55 6.66 12.83
N LEU A 173 1.38 7.41 12.06
CA LEU A 173 1.97 6.97 10.80
C LEU A 173 3.46 6.81 10.97
N SER A 174 3.97 5.64 10.64
CA SER A 174 5.40 5.34 10.55
C SER A 174 5.78 5.01 9.09
N TYR A 175 7.06 5.10 8.79
CA TYR A 175 7.60 4.84 7.46
C TYR A 175 8.71 3.79 7.53
N ALA A 176 8.53 2.67 6.85
CA ALA A 176 9.51 1.59 6.75
C ALA A 176 10.33 1.76 5.46
N ASP A 177 11.58 2.21 5.59
CA ASP A 177 12.47 2.45 4.45
C ASP A 177 13.07 1.15 3.91
N VAL A 178 12.26 0.38 3.22
CA VAL A 178 12.74 -0.80 2.49
C VAL A 178 13.37 -0.42 1.13
N TYR A 179 13.24 0.83 0.69
CA TYR A 179 13.82 1.29 -0.57
C TYR A 179 15.33 1.35 -0.51
N SER A 180 15.88 2.03 0.50
CA SER A 180 17.32 2.29 0.61
C SER A 180 18.14 1.02 0.79
N VAL A 181 17.64 0.02 1.53
CA VAL A 181 18.35 -1.26 1.74
C VAL A 181 18.40 -2.15 0.50
N MET A 182 17.59 -1.84 -0.52
CA MET A 182 17.55 -2.58 -1.80
C MET A 182 18.43 -1.96 -2.88
N LEU A 183 19.21 -0.91 -2.55
CA LEU A 183 20.17 -0.29 -3.45
C LEU A 183 21.58 -0.81 -3.23
N ASP A 184 22.41 -0.73 -4.29
CA ASP A 184 23.85 -0.85 -4.26
C ASP A 184 24.45 0.44 -4.87
N GLY A 185 24.90 1.35 -4.02
CA GLY A 185 25.21 2.71 -4.42
C GLY A 185 23.97 3.41 -4.99
N ASP A 186 24.07 3.90 -6.22
CA ASP A 186 23.01 4.64 -6.90
C ASP A 186 22.12 3.75 -7.80
N THR A 187 22.22 2.42 -7.69
CA THR A 187 21.48 1.49 -8.53
C THR A 187 20.73 0.44 -7.71
N VAL A 188 19.68 -0.14 -8.29
CA VAL A 188 18.95 -1.23 -7.64
C VAL A 188 19.76 -2.53 -7.70
N ARG A 189 19.81 -3.28 -6.60
CA ARG A 189 20.39 -4.62 -6.54
C ARG A 189 19.57 -5.57 -7.41
N GLU A 190 20.22 -6.28 -8.34
CA GLU A 190 19.51 -7.24 -9.21
C GLU A 190 19.40 -8.64 -8.58
N ASP A 191 20.34 -9.00 -7.71
CA ASP A 191 20.47 -10.32 -7.06
C ASP A 191 19.31 -10.67 -6.12
N ILE A 192 18.55 -9.69 -5.65
CA ILE A 192 17.44 -9.84 -4.71
C ILE A 192 16.07 -10.01 -5.39
N PHE A 193 16.03 -10.14 -6.72
CA PHE A 193 14.80 -10.31 -7.49
C PHE A 193 14.75 -11.69 -8.18
N ILE A 194 13.53 -12.15 -8.47
CA ILE A 194 13.33 -13.31 -9.32
C ILE A 194 13.42 -12.92 -10.81
N GLN A 195 13.25 -13.87 -11.71
CA GLN A 195 13.42 -13.70 -13.17
C GLN A 195 12.62 -12.55 -13.78
N ASP A 196 11.46 -12.20 -13.20
CA ASP A 196 10.62 -11.12 -13.70
C ASP A 196 11.18 -9.72 -13.40
N ARG A 197 12.27 -9.63 -12.63
CA ARG A 197 12.96 -8.41 -12.26
C ARG A 197 12.08 -7.38 -11.52
N LEU A 198 10.96 -7.85 -10.96
CA LEU A 198 9.97 -7.06 -10.22
C LEU A 198 9.74 -7.60 -8.82
N HIS A 199 9.46 -8.91 -8.71
CA HIS A 199 9.19 -9.53 -7.43
C HIS A 199 10.48 -10.02 -6.77
N MET A 200 10.53 -9.90 -5.46
CA MET A 200 11.69 -10.28 -4.67
C MET A 200 11.83 -11.79 -4.53
N ASN A 201 13.06 -12.25 -4.42
CA ASN A 201 13.40 -13.57 -3.92
C ASN A 201 13.53 -13.56 -2.38
N GLU A 202 13.96 -14.67 -1.78
CA GLU A 202 14.11 -14.80 -0.32
C GLU A 202 15.10 -13.78 0.26
N GLN A 203 16.17 -13.45 -0.47
CA GLN A 203 17.15 -12.44 -0.02
C GLN A 203 16.54 -11.04 0.02
N GLY A 204 15.69 -10.70 -0.95
CA GLY A 204 14.98 -9.42 -0.95
C GLY A 204 14.00 -9.30 0.20
N TYR A 205 13.29 -10.38 0.55
CA TYR A 205 12.43 -10.38 1.73
C TYR A 205 13.21 -10.37 3.04
N ALA A 206 14.42 -10.96 3.10
CA ALA A 206 15.28 -10.87 4.28
C ALA A 206 15.69 -9.41 4.57
N LEU A 207 15.94 -8.59 3.55
CA LEU A 207 16.16 -7.14 3.75
C LEU A 207 14.92 -6.43 4.29
N TRP A 208 13.72 -6.84 3.86
CA TRP A 208 12.49 -6.32 4.42
C TRP A 208 12.32 -6.72 5.87
N ASP A 209 12.65 -7.96 6.25
CA ASP A 209 12.60 -8.45 7.64
C ASP A 209 13.44 -7.58 8.58
N GLU A 210 14.65 -7.19 8.15
CA GLU A 210 15.56 -6.34 8.95
C GLU A 210 14.96 -4.97 9.24
N VAL A 211 14.23 -4.38 8.28
CA VAL A 211 13.60 -3.05 8.44
C VAL A 211 12.27 -3.15 9.18
N ILE A 212 11.46 -4.16 8.89
CA ILE A 212 10.07 -4.27 9.36
C ILE A 212 9.98 -4.85 10.77
N ARG A 213 10.77 -5.88 11.10
CA ARG A 213 10.70 -6.55 12.39
C ARG A 213 10.83 -5.61 13.60
N PRO A 214 11.75 -4.63 13.64
CA PRO A 214 11.85 -3.67 14.74
C PRO A 214 10.64 -2.72 14.87
N MET A 215 9.77 -2.66 13.86
CA MET A 215 8.61 -1.79 13.83
C MET A 215 7.31 -2.50 14.23
N LEU A 216 7.35 -3.81 14.45
CA LEU A 216 6.20 -4.55 14.95
C LEU A 216 5.87 -4.12 16.38
N LEU A 217 4.59 -4.19 16.72
CA LEU A 217 4.14 -4.08 18.12
C LEU A 217 4.85 -5.10 19.01
N HIS A 218 5.11 -4.73 20.26
CA HIS A 218 5.75 -5.53 21.29
C HIS A 218 4.78 -5.82 22.44
#